data_7f1a4ce73dfd482267d781d7820ed628
#
_entry.id   7f1a4ce73dfd482267d781d7820ed628
#
_cell.length_a   1.000
_cell.length_b   1.000
_cell.length_c   1.000
_cell.angle_alpha   90.00
_cell.angle_beta   90.00
_cell.angle_gamma   90.00
#
_symmetry.space_group_name_H-M   'P 1'
#
loop_
_entity.id
_entity.type
_entity.pdbx_description
1 polymer ?
#
loop_
_entity_poly.entity_id
_entity_poly.type
_entity_poly.pdbx_seq_one_letter_code
_entity_poly.pdbx_strand_id
1 'polypeptide(L)'
;YIDLLDINAEISLIGHSLGGIFLAKYLSENTFIRQIRALHLIAPVWSHPESILHNTGNFSFEAKNLKKISSQCDEIHIWASRDDDIVNFEDSEKYFEYLPKSEMHIFGHRGHFLQSHFVELFQTFL
;
A
#
# COMPACT_ATOMS: atom_id res chain seq x y z
N TYR A 1 -13.73 11.73 12.52
CA TYR A 1 -12.85 12.72 11.88
C TYR A 1 -13.16 12.91 10.40
N ILE A 2 -13.38 11.81 9.68
CA ILE A 2 -13.72 11.86 8.25
C ILE A 2 -15.03 12.64 8.02
N ASP A 3 -15.91 12.66 8.99
CA ASP A 3 -17.18 13.39 8.90
C ASP A 3 -16.99 14.90 8.71
N LEU A 4 -15.81 15.41 9.04
CA LEU A 4 -15.51 16.82 8.87
C LEU A 4 -15.04 17.17 7.46
N LEU A 5 -14.83 16.17 6.61
CA LEU A 5 -14.35 16.37 5.25
C LEU A 5 -15.51 16.66 4.30
N ASP A 6 -15.21 17.41 3.26
CA ASP A 6 -16.16 17.64 2.17
C ASP A 6 -16.56 16.29 1.57
N ILE A 7 -17.85 16.03 1.46
CA ILE A 7 -18.37 14.78 0.91
C ILE A 7 -17.94 14.57 -0.55
N ASN A 8 -17.62 15.65 -1.25
CA ASN A 8 -17.17 15.59 -2.63
C ASN A 8 -15.65 15.53 -2.77
N ALA A 9 -14.92 15.61 -1.67
CA ALA A 9 -13.47 15.56 -1.71
C ALA A 9 -13.01 14.15 -2.08
N GLU A 10 -12.02 14.07 -2.95
CA GLU A 10 -11.38 12.81 -3.28
C GLU A 10 -10.43 12.41 -2.17
N ILE A 11 -10.40 11.12 -1.84
CA ILE A 11 -9.54 10.60 -0.79
C ILE A 11 -8.52 9.66 -1.40
N SER A 12 -7.26 9.92 -1.09
CA SER A 12 -6.16 9.00 -1.40
C SER A 12 -5.52 8.56 -0.09
N LEU A 13 -5.16 7.28 -0.02
CA LEU A 13 -4.53 6.70 1.17
C LEU A 13 -3.10 6.31 0.81
N ILE A 14 -2.17 6.62 1.70
CA ILE A 14 -0.75 6.32 1.50
C ILE A 14 -0.25 5.54 2.71
N GLY A 15 0.29 4.35 2.48
CA GLY A 15 0.89 3.54 3.53
C GLY A 15 2.32 3.19 3.19
N HIS A 16 3.26 3.54 4.07
CA HIS A 16 4.67 3.26 3.91
C HIS A 16 5.10 2.19 4.90
N SER A 17 5.74 1.13 4.41
CA SER A 17 6.28 0.06 5.25
C SER A 17 5.18 -0.62 6.08
N LEU A 18 5.23 -0.53 7.42
CA LEU A 18 4.18 -1.07 8.28
C LEU A 18 2.82 -0.38 8.05
N GLY A 19 2.84 0.89 7.63
CA GLY A 19 1.59 1.56 7.25
C GLY A 19 0.92 0.90 6.06
N GLY A 20 1.70 0.30 5.17
CA GLY A 20 1.16 -0.46 4.03
C GLY A 20 0.39 -1.68 4.48
N ILE A 21 0.96 -2.47 5.40
CA ILE A 21 0.26 -3.66 5.89
C ILE A 21 -0.95 -3.28 6.73
N PHE A 22 -0.87 -2.17 7.48
CA PHE A 22 -2.03 -1.67 8.22
C PHE A 22 -3.20 -1.38 7.28
N LEU A 23 -2.95 -0.65 6.20
CA LEU A 23 -4.00 -0.33 5.23
C LEU A 23 -4.51 -1.59 4.54
N ALA A 24 -3.61 -2.50 4.17
CA ALA A 24 -4.02 -3.74 3.52
C ALA A 24 -4.94 -4.56 4.43
N LYS A 25 -4.56 -4.71 5.69
CA LYS A 25 -5.40 -5.42 6.65
C LYS A 25 -6.75 -4.73 6.82
N TYR A 26 -6.73 -3.44 7.07
CA TYR A 26 -7.97 -2.69 7.30
C TYR A 26 -8.93 -2.81 6.11
N LEU A 27 -8.43 -2.58 4.91
CA LEU A 27 -9.27 -2.58 3.71
C LEU A 27 -9.68 -3.98 3.26
N SER A 28 -8.91 -5.01 3.65
CA SER A 28 -9.29 -6.39 3.35
C SER A 28 -10.38 -6.89 4.29
N GLU A 29 -10.51 -6.29 5.47
CA GLU A 29 -11.45 -6.72 6.50
C GLU A 29 -12.64 -5.78 6.68
N ASN A 30 -12.53 -4.56 6.19
CA ASN A 30 -13.55 -3.52 6.39
C ASN A 30 -13.87 -2.80 5.09
N THR A 31 -15.03 -2.17 5.07
CA THR A 31 -15.42 -1.29 3.96
C THR A 31 -15.15 0.15 4.39
N PHE A 32 -14.35 0.87 3.58
CA PHE A 32 -14.08 2.27 3.86
C PHE A 32 -15.35 3.10 3.65
N ILE A 33 -15.43 4.22 4.37
CA ILE A 33 -16.64 5.04 4.42
C ILE A 33 -17.05 5.61 3.05
N ARG A 34 -16.10 5.75 2.13
CA ARG A 34 -16.38 6.22 0.78
C ARG A 34 -15.38 5.61 -0.20
N GLN A 35 -15.64 5.76 -1.51
CA GLN A 35 -14.73 5.26 -2.53
C GLN A 35 -13.37 5.95 -2.43
N ILE A 36 -12.30 5.17 -2.51
CA ILE A 36 -10.94 5.66 -2.43
C ILE A 36 -10.46 5.96 -3.85
N ARG A 37 -10.01 7.18 -4.10
CA ARG A 37 -9.48 7.57 -5.41
C ARG A 37 -8.23 6.78 -5.74
N ALA A 38 -7.27 6.74 -4.84
CA ALA A 38 -6.01 6.04 -5.05
C ALA A 38 -5.48 5.50 -3.74
N LEU A 39 -4.97 4.27 -3.78
CA LEU A 39 -4.25 3.66 -2.67
C LEU A 39 -2.79 3.53 -3.10
N HIS A 40 -1.89 4.08 -2.29
CA HIS A 40 -0.46 3.98 -2.53
C HIS A 40 0.19 3.16 -1.42
N LEU A 41 0.78 2.05 -1.81
CA LEU A 41 1.53 1.18 -0.91
C LEU A 41 3.01 1.34 -1.25
N ILE A 42 3.76 1.96 -0.36
CA ILE A 42 5.18 2.27 -0.57
C ILE A 42 6.02 1.33 0.27
N ALA A 43 6.82 0.49 -0.38
CA ALA A 43 7.63 -0.54 0.27
C ALA A 43 6.81 -1.28 1.35
N PRO A 44 5.64 -1.79 1.00
CA PRO A 44 4.72 -2.36 1.99
C PRO A 44 5.23 -3.70 2.53
N VAL A 45 5.07 -3.90 3.83
CA VAL A 45 5.38 -5.17 4.47
C VAL A 45 4.28 -6.17 4.12
N TRP A 46 4.66 -7.40 3.74
CA TRP A 46 3.73 -8.50 3.53
C TRP A 46 3.53 -9.26 4.85
N SER A 47 2.34 -9.75 5.08
CA SER A 47 1.99 -10.46 6.33
C SER A 47 2.51 -11.90 6.35
N HIS A 48 3.78 -12.07 6.03
CA HIS A 48 4.39 -13.39 5.97
C HIS A 48 5.33 -13.58 7.17
N PRO A 49 5.30 -14.75 7.84
CA PRO A 49 6.15 -15.00 9.01
C PRO A 49 7.65 -14.90 8.70
N GLU A 50 8.04 -15.07 7.43
CA GLU A 50 9.44 -15.01 7.01
C GLU A 50 9.88 -13.63 6.53
N SER A 51 9.00 -12.64 6.62
CA SER A 51 9.38 -11.25 6.30
C SER A 51 10.46 -10.77 7.25
N ILE A 52 11.29 -9.83 6.80
CA ILE A 52 12.30 -9.20 7.64
C ILE A 52 11.66 -8.65 8.91
N LEU A 53 10.49 -8.06 8.79
CA LEU A 53 9.72 -7.57 9.93
C LEU A 53 8.73 -8.64 10.37
N HIS A 54 9.26 -9.82 10.72
CA HIS A 54 8.46 -11.01 11.00
C HIS A 54 7.49 -10.85 12.17
N ASN A 55 7.70 -9.89 13.05
CA ASN A 55 6.83 -9.66 14.19
C ASN A 55 5.81 -8.57 13.88
N THR A 56 4.96 -8.84 12.89
CA THR A 56 3.90 -7.91 12.52
C THR A 56 2.65 -8.07 13.39
N GLY A 57 2.61 -9.12 14.23
CA GLY A 57 1.54 -9.30 15.21
C GLY A 57 0.16 -9.29 14.58
N ASN A 58 -0.68 -8.40 15.08
CA ASN A 58 -2.09 -8.32 14.66
C ASN A 58 -2.29 -7.75 13.25
N PHE A 59 -1.22 -7.43 12.53
CA PHE A 59 -1.34 -6.92 11.16
C PHE A 59 -1.43 -8.03 10.11
N SER A 60 -1.46 -9.30 10.53
CA SER A 60 -1.67 -10.42 9.60
C SER A 60 -3.06 -10.35 8.97
N PHE A 61 -3.15 -10.71 7.69
CA PHE A 61 -4.43 -10.75 6.98
C PHE A 61 -4.44 -11.95 6.03
N GLU A 62 -5.64 -12.29 5.54
CA GLU A 62 -5.80 -13.36 4.56
C GLU A 62 -5.58 -12.79 3.15
N ALA A 63 -4.61 -13.34 2.41
CA ALA A 63 -4.28 -12.84 1.06
C ALA A 63 -5.49 -12.86 0.13
N LYS A 64 -6.34 -13.87 0.24
CA LYS A 64 -7.54 -13.98 -0.61
C LYS A 64 -8.50 -12.81 -0.43
N ASN A 65 -8.44 -12.11 0.70
CA ASN A 65 -9.33 -10.99 0.98
C ASN A 65 -8.84 -9.67 0.35
N LEU A 66 -7.65 -9.66 -0.25
CA LEU A 66 -7.14 -8.46 -0.92
C LEU A 66 -8.02 -8.03 -2.09
N LYS A 67 -8.77 -8.95 -2.69
CA LYS A 67 -9.71 -8.58 -3.75
C LYS A 67 -10.74 -7.55 -3.29
N LYS A 68 -11.03 -7.51 -1.99
CA LYS A 68 -11.95 -6.52 -1.44
C LYS A 68 -11.38 -5.10 -1.55
N ILE A 69 -10.06 -4.98 -1.51
CA ILE A 69 -9.39 -3.68 -1.69
C ILE A 69 -9.64 -3.15 -3.10
N SER A 70 -9.54 -4.03 -4.10
CA SER A 70 -9.72 -3.64 -5.49
C SER A 70 -11.09 -3.03 -5.76
N SER A 71 -12.12 -3.49 -5.06
CA SER A 71 -13.47 -2.95 -5.23
C SER A 71 -13.66 -1.60 -4.56
N GLN A 72 -12.76 -1.21 -3.65
CA GLN A 72 -12.86 0.03 -2.89
C GLN A 72 -12.03 1.17 -3.44
N CYS A 73 -11.11 0.89 -4.37
CA CYS A 73 -10.16 1.88 -4.88
C CYS A 73 -10.29 2.01 -6.39
N ASP A 74 -10.26 3.25 -6.88
CA ASP A 74 -10.23 3.50 -8.33
C ASP A 74 -8.86 3.12 -8.89
N GLU A 75 -7.79 3.46 -8.17
CA GLU A 75 -6.42 3.15 -8.54
C GLU A 75 -5.67 2.56 -7.35
N ILE A 76 -4.77 1.64 -7.64
CA ILE A 76 -3.87 1.07 -6.64
C ILE A 76 -2.46 1.13 -7.20
N HIS A 77 -1.54 1.75 -6.44
CA HIS A 77 -0.15 1.88 -6.83
C HIS A 77 0.75 1.22 -5.79
N ILE A 78 1.69 0.42 -6.26
CA ILE A 78 2.69 -0.22 -5.41
C ILE A 78 4.05 0.36 -5.81
N TRP A 79 4.76 0.94 -4.84
CA TRP A 79 6.04 1.60 -5.07
C TRP A 79 7.12 0.78 -4.37
N ALA A 80 8.09 0.28 -5.12
CA ALA A 80 9.12 -0.59 -4.58
C ALA A 80 10.48 -0.30 -5.19
N SER A 81 11.54 -0.53 -4.43
CA SER A 81 12.90 -0.42 -4.92
C SER A 81 13.62 -1.75 -4.74
N ARG A 82 14.38 -2.15 -5.74
CA ARG A 82 15.07 -3.44 -5.70
C ARG A 82 16.18 -3.48 -4.65
N ASP A 83 16.70 -2.31 -4.25
CA ASP A 83 17.77 -2.21 -3.26
C ASP A 83 17.26 -1.93 -1.84
N ASP A 84 15.95 -2.08 -1.59
CA ASP A 84 15.39 -1.92 -0.25
C ASP A 84 15.99 -2.98 0.68
N ASP A 85 16.69 -2.53 1.71
CA ASP A 85 17.36 -3.39 2.69
C ASP A 85 16.59 -3.53 3.99
N ILE A 86 15.43 -2.91 4.10
CA ILE A 86 14.58 -2.97 5.29
C ILE A 86 13.39 -3.89 5.06
N VAL A 87 12.70 -3.71 3.93
CA VAL A 87 11.59 -4.58 3.52
C VAL A 87 11.96 -5.21 2.18
N ASN A 88 11.87 -6.52 2.07
CA ASN A 88 12.22 -7.22 0.83
C ASN A 88 11.35 -6.76 -0.34
N PHE A 89 11.97 -6.62 -1.49
CA PHE A 89 11.26 -6.29 -2.73
C PHE A 89 10.16 -7.32 -3.00
N GLU A 90 10.38 -8.57 -2.63
CA GLU A 90 9.43 -9.66 -2.80
C GLU A 90 8.11 -9.43 -2.07
N ASP A 91 8.13 -8.66 -0.98
CA ASP A 91 6.89 -8.31 -0.27
C ASP A 91 5.97 -7.49 -1.18
N SER A 92 6.54 -6.56 -1.95
CA SER A 92 5.77 -5.77 -2.92
C SER A 92 5.27 -6.63 -4.07
N GLU A 93 6.06 -7.59 -4.53
CA GLU A 93 5.64 -8.51 -5.58
C GLU A 93 4.45 -9.35 -5.14
N LYS A 94 4.38 -9.72 -3.85
CA LYS A 94 3.24 -10.43 -3.31
C LYS A 94 1.97 -9.60 -3.39
N TYR A 95 2.05 -8.33 -3.02
CA TYR A 95 0.89 -7.45 -3.16
C TYR A 95 0.45 -7.34 -4.61
N PHE A 96 1.40 -7.21 -5.53
CA PHE A 96 1.08 -7.10 -6.95
C PHE A 96 0.37 -8.36 -7.46
N GLU A 97 0.81 -9.54 -6.99
CA GLU A 97 0.21 -10.81 -7.37
C GLU A 97 -1.28 -10.88 -7.00
N TYR A 98 -1.63 -10.39 -5.80
CA TYR A 98 -3.00 -10.46 -5.29
C TYR A 98 -3.84 -9.22 -5.60
N LEU A 99 -3.23 -8.21 -6.20
CA LEU A 99 -3.91 -6.98 -6.61
C LEU A 99 -3.65 -6.75 -8.11
N PRO A 100 -4.25 -7.57 -8.99
CA PRO A 100 -3.93 -7.52 -10.42
C PRO A 100 -4.28 -6.20 -11.09
N LYS A 101 -5.16 -5.41 -10.49
CA LYS A 101 -5.51 -4.09 -10.99
C LYS A 101 -4.44 -3.05 -10.67
N SER A 102 -3.51 -3.36 -9.75
CA SER A 102 -2.50 -2.41 -9.31
C SER A 102 -1.45 -2.13 -10.38
N GLU A 103 -0.85 -0.95 -10.27
CA GLU A 103 0.28 -0.54 -11.08
C GLU A 103 1.52 -0.56 -10.21
N MET A 104 2.55 -1.30 -10.63
CA MET A 104 3.77 -1.42 -9.85
C MET A 104 4.85 -0.51 -10.40
N HIS A 105 5.36 0.37 -9.54
CA HIS A 105 6.44 1.30 -9.86
C HIS A 105 7.73 0.80 -9.23
N ILE A 106 8.67 0.39 -10.07
CA ILE A 106 9.90 -0.26 -9.62
C ILE A 106 11.09 0.68 -9.83
N PHE A 107 11.84 0.88 -8.75
CA PHE A 107 13.07 1.67 -8.77
C PHE A 107 14.26 0.80 -8.42
N GLY A 108 15.47 1.25 -8.83
CA GLY A 108 16.69 0.51 -8.53
C GLY A 108 17.45 1.04 -7.31
N HIS A 109 17.26 2.30 -6.97
CA HIS A 109 18.13 3.01 -6.01
C HIS A 109 17.39 3.92 -5.04
N ARG A 110 16.14 3.64 -4.71
CA ARG A 110 15.38 4.44 -3.76
C ARG A 110 15.43 3.89 -2.34
N GLY A 111 16.01 2.69 -2.15
CA GLY A 111 16.06 2.05 -0.85
C GLY A 111 14.68 1.86 -0.26
N HIS A 112 14.50 2.25 0.99
CA HIS A 112 13.22 2.12 1.68
C HIS A 112 12.36 3.40 1.57
N PHE A 113 12.65 4.25 0.58
CA PHE A 113 11.91 5.49 0.33
C PHE A 113 11.93 6.43 1.53
N LEU A 114 13.10 6.59 2.12
CA LEU A 114 13.30 7.47 3.28
C LEU A 114 13.68 8.91 2.88
N GLN A 115 13.81 9.17 1.58
CA GLN A 115 14.18 10.50 1.10
C GLN A 115 13.07 11.51 1.36
N SER A 116 13.45 12.79 1.49
CA SER A 116 12.51 13.86 1.81
C SER A 116 11.62 14.28 0.65
N HIS A 117 11.97 13.90 -0.59
CA HIS A 117 11.19 14.24 -1.78
C HIS A 117 10.83 12.98 -2.55
N PHE A 118 9.56 12.88 -2.94
CA PHE A 118 9.06 11.77 -3.73
C PHE A 118 8.22 12.32 -4.88
N VAL A 119 8.92 12.85 -5.89
CA VAL A 119 8.31 13.59 -7.00
C VAL A 119 7.32 12.73 -7.78
N GLU A 120 7.68 11.47 -8.06
CA GLU A 120 6.84 10.57 -8.85
C GLU A 120 5.48 10.34 -8.17
N LEU A 121 5.48 10.23 -6.84
CA LEU A 121 4.23 10.08 -6.09
C LEU A 121 3.37 11.34 -6.24
N PHE A 122 3.96 12.51 -6.04
CA PHE A 122 3.21 13.75 -6.12
C PHE A 122 2.64 13.99 -7.52
N GLN A 123 3.32 13.52 -8.57
CA GLN A 123 2.82 13.66 -9.93
C GLN A 123 1.50 12.92 -10.14
N THR A 124 1.22 11.88 -9.36
CA THR A 124 -0.05 11.15 -9.49
C THR A 124 -1.25 11.95 -9.00
N PHE A 125 -1.01 13.04 -8.26
CA PHE A 125 -2.09 13.89 -7.75
C PHE A 125 -2.41 15.08 -8.65
N LEU A 126 -1.67 15.24 -9.73
CA LEU A 126 -1.89 16.32 -10.71
C LEU A 126 -2.82 15.85 -11.86
#